data_8e6904f2786454cfe89ced592908ada7
#
_entry.id   8e6904f2786454cfe89ced592908ada7
#
_cell.length_a   1.000
_cell.length_b   1.000
_cell.length_c   1.000
_cell.angle_alpha   90.00
_cell.angle_beta   90.00
_cell.angle_gamma   90.00
#
_symmetry.space_group_name_H-M   'P 1'
#
loop_
_entity.id
_entity.type
_entity.pdbx_description
1 polymer ?
#
loop_
_entity_poly.entity_id
_entity_poly.type
_entity_poly.pdbx_seq_one_letter_code
_entity_poly.pdbx_strand_id
1 'polypeptide(L)'
;MNEPYYNNDMNSSENDCLGCIHESETYSVSPEVKKSMSVISLVVYSLTFLLGVPGNIFVVYIAGMKMKRTVNTIWFLNLATADLLCCLSIPFSIAEILLDHHWPYGSVMCKILPSVVVINMFASVFTLNLISLDRVTQVITPVWAQNHRNLFLARLSCVVAWVLALVLSLPFMILRHTFIDEHSNTTHCTLLANEENLSTCGLLSIIRFVFGFLIPLICITSCYGIIAQKLGSSHFRSGRAFRIMLAVIVAFFLCWLPYHMVDLIIWYGDDSSYLTALAVDPLAISLAYINSCLNPILYVFMGQDFKKRVKLSLRRVFERAFSEEGTQMSRSTQSQQMHSML
;
A
#
# COMPACT_ATOMS: atom_id res chain seq x y z
N MET A 1 43.22 23.22 -59.86
CA MET A 1 42.45 21.98 -59.74
C MET A 1 42.35 21.68 -58.23
N ASN A 2 41.26 22.07 -57.64
CA ASN A 2 41.04 22.04 -56.22
C ASN A 2 40.05 20.92 -55.94
N GLU A 3 40.48 19.91 -55.15
CA GLU A 3 39.59 18.96 -54.54
C GLU A 3 39.07 19.50 -53.23
N PRO A 4 37.80 19.32 -52.89
CA PRO A 4 37.27 19.71 -51.59
C PRO A 4 37.42 18.57 -50.57
N TYR A 5 37.96 18.92 -49.41
CA TYR A 5 38.06 18.14 -48.20
C TYR A 5 36.67 17.73 -47.70
N TYR A 6 36.42 16.41 -47.52
CA TYR A 6 35.26 15.87 -46.81
C TYR A 6 35.61 15.69 -45.34
N ASN A 7 35.06 16.54 -44.51
CA ASN A 7 35.05 16.33 -43.06
C ASN A 7 33.96 15.34 -42.70
N ASN A 8 34.33 14.15 -42.30
CA ASN A 8 33.44 13.20 -41.61
C ASN A 8 33.44 13.52 -40.13
N ASP A 9 32.57 14.38 -39.68
CA ASP A 9 32.20 14.45 -38.26
C ASP A 9 31.25 13.32 -38.00
N MET A 10 31.79 12.28 -37.34
CA MET A 10 31.00 11.25 -36.68
C MET A 10 30.24 11.89 -35.52
N ASN A 11 28.98 12.14 -35.71
CA ASN A 11 28.05 12.50 -34.66
C ASN A 11 27.78 11.26 -33.80
N SER A 12 28.37 11.23 -32.64
CA SER A 12 28.05 10.26 -31.60
C SER A 12 26.59 10.45 -31.17
N SER A 13 25.81 9.43 -31.37
CA SER A 13 24.43 9.34 -30.91
C SER A 13 24.40 9.44 -29.38
N GLU A 14 23.97 10.56 -28.86
CA GLU A 14 23.52 10.73 -27.49
C GLU A 14 22.27 9.86 -27.30
N ASN A 15 22.40 8.79 -26.53
CA ASN A 15 21.30 8.00 -26.05
C ASN A 15 20.62 8.76 -24.90
N ASP A 16 19.66 9.58 -25.25
CA ASP A 16 18.77 10.24 -24.29
C ASP A 16 17.80 9.22 -23.68
N CYS A 17 18.06 8.87 -22.45
CA CYS A 17 17.07 8.19 -21.60
C CYS A 17 15.90 9.14 -21.32
N LEU A 18 14.66 8.75 -21.62
CA LEU A 18 13.46 9.56 -21.41
C LEU A 18 13.06 9.72 -19.91
N GLY A 19 13.85 9.20 -18.96
CA GLY A 19 13.86 9.66 -17.58
C GLY A 19 14.72 10.91 -17.40
N CYS A 20 15.53 11.27 -18.42
CA CYS A 20 16.31 12.49 -18.57
C CYS A 20 15.71 13.28 -19.74
N ILE A 21 14.49 13.80 -19.57
CA ILE A 21 14.10 15.14 -19.91
C ILE A 21 14.47 15.74 -21.24
N HIS A 22 13.46 16.14 -21.86
CA HIS A 22 13.38 17.41 -22.55
C HIS A 22 13.81 18.55 -21.59
N GLU A 23 15.06 18.95 -21.60
CA GLU A 23 15.50 20.27 -21.12
C GLU A 23 14.98 21.36 -22.08
N SER A 24 13.71 21.65 -21.95
CA SER A 24 13.22 22.97 -22.30
C SER A 24 13.20 23.79 -21.02
N GLU A 25 14.05 24.77 -20.90
CA GLU A 25 14.26 25.65 -19.75
C GLU A 25 13.03 26.44 -19.26
N THR A 26 11.81 26.08 -19.69
CA THR A 26 10.61 26.90 -19.46
C THR A 26 9.56 26.27 -18.54
N TYR A 27 9.62 24.98 -18.20
CA TYR A 27 8.57 24.32 -17.43
C TYR A 27 9.12 23.32 -16.41
N SER A 28 9.77 23.78 -15.36
CA SER A 28 10.13 22.94 -14.21
C SER A 28 9.19 23.25 -13.02
N VAL A 29 8.78 22.20 -12.31
CA VAL A 29 8.09 22.37 -11.01
C VAL A 29 9.00 23.19 -10.09
N SER A 30 8.48 24.27 -9.48
CA SER A 30 9.31 25.13 -8.63
C SER A 30 9.94 24.32 -7.49
N PRO A 31 11.21 24.57 -7.14
CA PRO A 31 11.91 23.86 -6.07
C PRO A 31 11.19 23.91 -4.73
N GLU A 32 10.46 25.01 -4.45
CA GLU A 32 9.68 25.18 -3.24
C GLU A 32 8.47 24.24 -3.20
N VAL A 33 7.79 24.02 -4.32
CA VAL A 33 6.68 23.07 -4.42
C VAL A 33 7.19 21.64 -4.22
N LYS A 34 8.29 21.25 -4.89
CA LYS A 34 8.93 19.94 -4.67
C LYS A 34 9.27 19.71 -3.20
N LYS A 35 9.93 20.69 -2.57
CA LYS A 35 10.31 20.61 -1.15
C LYS A 35 9.08 20.51 -0.23
N SER A 36 8.04 21.29 -0.49
CA SER A 36 6.80 21.24 0.29
C SER A 36 6.11 19.88 0.17
N MET A 37 6.01 19.32 -1.04
CA MET A 37 5.44 17.99 -1.26
C MET A 37 6.26 16.88 -0.60
N SER A 38 7.58 16.94 -0.66
CA SER A 38 8.46 16.00 0.03
C SER A 38 8.29 16.05 1.55
N VAL A 39 8.17 17.24 2.15
CA VAL A 39 7.93 17.40 3.60
C VAL A 39 6.56 16.83 3.98
N ILE A 40 5.49 17.12 3.22
CA ILE A 40 4.16 16.57 3.46
C ILE A 40 4.20 15.05 3.37
N SER A 41 4.81 14.50 2.32
CA SER A 41 4.95 13.05 2.14
C SER A 41 5.71 12.39 3.29
N LEU A 42 6.79 13.02 3.77
CA LEU A 42 7.58 12.54 4.90
C LEU A 42 6.75 12.46 6.19
N VAL A 43 5.95 13.48 6.47
CA VAL A 43 5.04 13.50 7.63
C VAL A 43 4.01 12.39 7.49
N VAL A 44 3.38 12.27 6.32
CA VAL A 44 2.35 11.24 6.06
C VAL A 44 2.94 9.83 6.18
N TYR A 45 4.12 9.57 5.59
CA TYR A 45 4.80 8.28 5.71
C TYR A 45 5.14 7.94 7.16
N SER A 46 5.68 8.91 7.93
CA SER A 46 6.00 8.70 9.33
C SER A 46 4.77 8.36 10.17
N LEU A 47 3.67 9.08 9.99
CA LEU A 47 2.41 8.80 10.67
C LEU A 47 1.84 7.43 10.26
N THR A 48 1.88 7.11 8.96
CA THR A 48 1.40 5.81 8.45
C THR A 48 2.21 4.66 8.99
N PHE A 49 3.53 4.79 9.09
CA PHE A 49 4.39 3.78 9.70
C PHE A 49 4.09 3.59 11.19
N LEU A 50 4.03 4.69 11.96
CA LEU A 50 3.80 4.66 13.40
C LEU A 50 2.43 4.09 13.78
N LEU A 51 1.41 4.31 12.97
CA LEU A 51 0.05 3.79 13.19
C LEU A 51 -0.16 2.43 12.52
N GLY A 52 0.37 2.24 11.31
CA GLY A 52 0.13 1.06 10.48
C GLY A 52 0.85 -0.18 11.00
N VAL A 53 2.14 -0.08 11.35
CA VAL A 53 2.89 -1.25 11.83
C VAL A 53 2.30 -1.79 13.13
N PRO A 54 2.16 -1.01 14.22
CA PRO A 54 1.56 -1.53 15.46
C PRO A 54 0.11 -1.98 15.25
N GLY A 55 -0.67 -1.21 14.48
CA GLY A 55 -2.08 -1.51 14.20
C GLY A 55 -2.26 -2.85 13.50
N ASN A 56 -1.52 -3.11 12.43
CA ASN A 56 -1.62 -4.36 11.68
C ASN A 56 -1.03 -5.55 12.45
N ILE A 57 0.10 -5.38 13.17
CA ILE A 57 0.61 -6.42 14.10
C ILE A 57 -0.47 -6.81 15.09
N PHE A 58 -1.17 -5.83 15.64
CA PHE A 58 -2.22 -6.06 16.61
C PHE A 58 -3.42 -6.80 16.02
N VAL A 59 -3.83 -6.47 14.79
CA VAL A 59 -4.87 -7.18 14.06
C VAL A 59 -4.44 -8.63 13.79
N VAL A 60 -3.21 -8.85 13.30
CA VAL A 60 -2.65 -10.19 13.06
C VAL A 60 -2.63 -11.02 14.34
N TYR A 61 -2.20 -10.44 15.46
CA TYR A 61 -2.18 -11.11 16.76
C TYR A 61 -3.58 -11.50 17.24
N ILE A 62 -4.53 -10.55 17.20
CA ILE A 62 -5.89 -10.80 17.68
C ILE A 62 -6.64 -11.77 16.75
N ALA A 63 -6.67 -11.53 15.46
CA ALA A 63 -7.36 -12.38 14.49
C ALA A 63 -6.73 -13.77 14.37
N GLY A 64 -5.39 -13.85 14.44
CA GLY A 64 -4.66 -15.11 14.32
C GLY A 64 -4.65 -15.97 15.57
N MET A 65 -4.55 -15.35 16.76
CA MET A 65 -4.30 -16.07 18.03
C MET A 65 -5.43 -15.99 19.06
N LYS A 66 -6.25 -14.93 19.06
CA LYS A 66 -7.24 -14.68 20.12
C LYS A 66 -8.69 -14.86 19.66
N MET A 67 -8.95 -14.86 18.36
CA MET A 67 -10.29 -15.07 17.80
C MET A 67 -10.47 -16.51 17.34
N LYS A 68 -11.73 -17.00 17.37
CA LYS A 68 -12.09 -18.26 16.70
C LYS A 68 -11.83 -18.10 15.21
N ARG A 69 -11.24 -19.12 14.59
CA ARG A 69 -11.00 -19.14 13.14
C ARG A 69 -12.34 -19.24 12.42
N THR A 70 -12.73 -18.18 11.74
CA THR A 70 -13.90 -18.09 10.87
C THR A 70 -13.48 -17.57 9.51
N VAL A 71 -14.30 -17.69 8.50
CA VAL A 71 -14.03 -17.11 7.18
C VAL A 71 -13.76 -15.60 7.29
N ASN A 72 -14.50 -14.89 8.12
CA ASN A 72 -14.30 -13.44 8.34
C ASN A 72 -12.93 -13.14 8.95
N THR A 73 -12.47 -13.95 9.92
CA THR A 73 -11.14 -13.74 10.52
C THR A 73 -10.01 -14.02 9.54
N ILE A 74 -10.21 -14.90 8.54
CA ILE A 74 -9.25 -15.12 7.46
C ILE A 74 -9.15 -13.87 6.58
N TRP A 75 -10.27 -13.25 6.22
CA TRP A 75 -10.27 -12.02 5.43
C TRP A 75 -9.52 -10.88 6.13
N PHE A 76 -9.81 -10.63 7.40
CA PHE A 76 -9.14 -9.59 8.18
C PHE A 76 -7.64 -9.87 8.36
N LEU A 77 -7.27 -11.12 8.61
CA LEU A 77 -5.89 -11.54 8.72
C LEU A 77 -5.13 -11.32 7.41
N ASN A 78 -5.76 -11.65 6.28
CA ASN A 78 -5.18 -11.47 4.95
C ASN A 78 -4.92 -9.99 4.64
N LEU A 79 -5.90 -9.13 4.84
CA LEU A 79 -5.74 -7.68 4.66
C LEU A 79 -4.66 -7.11 5.57
N ALA A 80 -4.68 -7.45 6.87
CA ALA A 80 -3.68 -6.95 7.81
C ALA A 80 -2.25 -7.45 7.48
N THR A 81 -2.11 -8.64 6.90
CA THR A 81 -0.80 -9.15 6.46
C THR A 81 -0.28 -8.35 5.26
N ALA A 82 -1.12 -8.08 4.27
CA ALA A 82 -0.77 -7.26 3.11
C ALA A 82 -0.37 -5.84 3.53
N ASP A 83 -1.18 -5.21 4.39
CA ASP A 83 -0.93 -3.86 4.91
C ASP A 83 0.32 -3.78 5.77
N LEU A 84 0.61 -4.81 6.58
CA LEU A 84 1.83 -4.87 7.38
C LEU A 84 3.08 -4.91 6.50
N LEU A 85 3.09 -5.73 5.45
CA LEU A 85 4.20 -5.79 4.49
C LEU A 85 4.41 -4.44 3.82
N CYS A 86 3.33 -3.76 3.41
CA CYS A 86 3.38 -2.42 2.85
C CYS A 86 3.93 -1.39 3.85
N CYS A 87 3.45 -1.38 5.09
CA CYS A 87 3.94 -0.47 6.12
C CYS A 87 5.43 -0.70 6.45
N LEU A 88 5.92 -1.94 6.38
CA LEU A 88 7.34 -2.26 6.61
C LEU A 88 8.27 -1.76 5.49
N SER A 89 7.75 -1.44 4.30
CA SER A 89 8.54 -0.82 3.23
C SER A 89 8.69 0.71 3.39
N ILE A 90 7.85 1.37 4.19
CA ILE A 90 7.83 2.83 4.36
C ILE A 90 9.19 3.42 4.83
N PRO A 91 9.94 2.84 5.77
CA PRO A 91 11.23 3.39 6.18
C PRO A 91 12.22 3.59 5.03
N PHE A 92 12.17 2.74 4.00
CA PHE A 92 13.03 2.88 2.82
C PHE A 92 12.59 4.07 1.95
N SER A 93 11.29 4.30 1.79
CA SER A 93 10.76 5.48 1.08
C SER A 93 11.04 6.77 1.86
N ILE A 94 11.01 6.75 3.19
CA ILE A 94 11.41 7.88 4.03
C ILE A 94 12.89 8.19 3.81
N ALA A 95 13.75 7.18 3.85
CA ALA A 95 15.18 7.37 3.67
C ALA A 95 15.52 7.89 2.26
N GLU A 96 14.85 7.41 1.22
CA GLU A 96 14.99 7.93 -0.15
C GLU A 96 14.70 9.44 -0.22
N ILE A 97 13.62 9.92 0.39
CA ILE A 97 13.31 11.35 0.46
C ILE A 97 14.38 12.13 1.24
N LEU A 98 14.85 11.59 2.38
CA LEU A 98 15.86 12.25 3.23
C LEU A 98 17.25 12.28 2.59
N LEU A 99 17.53 11.39 1.65
CA LEU A 99 18.77 11.32 0.88
C LEU A 99 18.66 12.05 -0.48
N ASP A 100 17.73 13.01 -0.62
CA ASP A 100 17.49 13.74 -1.87
C ASP A 100 17.30 12.82 -3.09
N HIS A 101 16.47 11.78 -2.89
CA HIS A 101 16.17 10.73 -3.88
C HIS A 101 17.36 9.85 -4.29
N HIS A 102 18.46 9.88 -3.53
CA HIS A 102 19.55 8.92 -3.70
C HIS A 102 19.12 7.53 -3.22
N TRP A 103 19.35 6.50 -4.05
CA TRP A 103 18.99 5.11 -3.79
C TRP A 103 20.19 4.25 -3.37
N PRO A 104 20.45 4.03 -2.09
CA PRO A 104 21.62 3.30 -1.62
C PRO A 104 21.45 1.78 -1.56
N TYR A 105 20.25 1.25 -1.85
CA TYR A 105 19.88 -0.14 -1.56
C TYR A 105 20.17 -1.13 -2.69
N GLY A 106 20.76 -0.68 -3.80
CA GLY A 106 21.11 -1.50 -4.96
C GLY A 106 19.90 -1.92 -5.83
N SER A 107 20.18 -2.62 -6.93
CA SER A 107 19.20 -2.90 -7.97
C SER A 107 18.12 -3.92 -7.55
N VAL A 108 18.46 -4.88 -6.69
CA VAL A 108 17.47 -5.88 -6.20
C VAL A 108 16.38 -5.22 -5.37
N MET A 109 16.76 -4.34 -4.43
CA MET A 109 15.80 -3.62 -3.59
C MET A 109 14.99 -2.59 -4.39
N CYS A 110 15.58 -1.99 -5.44
CA CYS A 110 14.86 -1.12 -6.38
C CYS A 110 13.71 -1.87 -7.10
N LYS A 111 13.86 -3.15 -7.37
CA LYS A 111 12.79 -3.99 -7.95
C LYS A 111 11.74 -4.39 -6.91
N ILE A 112 12.16 -4.75 -5.71
CA ILE A 112 11.27 -5.31 -4.68
C ILE A 112 10.45 -4.24 -3.96
N LEU A 113 11.11 -3.22 -3.38
CA LEU A 113 10.46 -2.30 -2.46
C LEU A 113 9.31 -1.49 -3.08
N PRO A 114 9.45 -0.88 -4.27
CA PRO A 114 8.31 -0.20 -4.89
C PRO A 114 7.21 -1.17 -5.35
N SER A 115 7.58 -2.42 -5.68
CA SER A 115 6.60 -3.44 -6.07
C SER A 115 5.74 -3.91 -4.90
N VAL A 116 6.21 -3.81 -3.65
CA VAL A 116 5.41 -4.14 -2.44
C VAL A 116 4.12 -3.33 -2.39
N VAL A 117 4.16 -2.05 -2.77
CA VAL A 117 2.98 -1.17 -2.81
C VAL A 117 1.95 -1.68 -3.83
N VAL A 118 2.41 -2.04 -5.03
CA VAL A 118 1.55 -2.56 -6.11
C VAL A 118 0.98 -3.94 -5.74
N ILE A 119 1.81 -4.82 -5.17
CA ILE A 119 1.35 -6.13 -4.65
C ILE A 119 0.29 -5.94 -3.57
N ASN A 120 0.52 -5.02 -2.62
CA ASN A 120 -0.46 -4.71 -1.56
C ASN A 120 -1.79 -4.21 -2.15
N MET A 121 -1.74 -3.33 -3.15
CA MET A 121 -2.92 -2.84 -3.85
C MET A 121 -3.76 -4.00 -4.42
N PHE A 122 -3.14 -4.85 -5.23
CA PHE A 122 -3.85 -5.99 -5.85
C PHE A 122 -4.33 -7.01 -4.80
N ALA A 123 -3.48 -7.39 -3.84
CA ALA A 123 -3.86 -8.34 -2.79
C ALA A 123 -5.04 -7.83 -1.96
N SER A 124 -5.04 -6.55 -1.63
CA SER A 124 -6.12 -5.91 -0.86
C SER A 124 -7.42 -5.82 -1.67
N VAL A 125 -7.37 -5.33 -2.91
CA VAL A 125 -8.59 -5.18 -3.71
C VAL A 125 -9.21 -6.51 -4.11
N PHE A 126 -8.39 -7.54 -4.40
CA PHE A 126 -8.91 -8.88 -4.66
C PHE A 126 -9.54 -9.49 -3.40
N THR A 127 -8.95 -9.26 -2.23
CA THR A 127 -9.55 -9.68 -0.97
C THR A 127 -10.87 -8.95 -0.71
N LEU A 128 -10.97 -7.65 -1.00
CA LEU A 128 -12.22 -6.89 -0.90
C LEU A 128 -13.31 -7.40 -1.86
N ASN A 129 -12.94 -7.81 -3.09
CA ASN A 129 -13.84 -8.47 -4.01
C ASN A 129 -14.34 -9.81 -3.45
N LEU A 130 -13.44 -10.65 -2.93
CA LEU A 130 -13.81 -11.93 -2.30
C LEU A 130 -14.77 -11.74 -1.11
N ILE A 131 -14.50 -10.73 -0.27
CA ILE A 131 -15.40 -10.35 0.83
C ILE A 131 -16.78 -9.94 0.30
N SER A 132 -16.83 -9.13 -0.75
CA SER A 132 -18.10 -8.67 -1.34
C SER A 132 -18.91 -9.81 -1.93
N LEU A 133 -18.27 -10.73 -2.65
CA LEU A 133 -18.88 -11.96 -3.17
C LEU A 133 -19.36 -12.88 -2.03
N ASP A 134 -18.54 -13.06 -0.97
CA ASP A 134 -18.93 -13.82 0.22
C ASP A 134 -20.19 -13.24 0.88
N ARG A 135 -20.38 -11.92 0.86
CA ARG A 135 -21.60 -11.27 1.37
C ARG A 135 -22.81 -11.50 0.47
N VAL A 136 -22.65 -11.38 -0.84
CA VAL A 136 -23.73 -11.65 -1.81
C VAL A 136 -24.22 -13.09 -1.66
N THR A 137 -23.32 -14.06 -1.60
CA THR A 137 -23.70 -15.48 -1.47
C THR A 137 -24.47 -15.75 -0.18
N GLN A 138 -24.11 -15.11 0.93
CA GLN A 138 -24.84 -15.24 2.20
C GLN A 138 -26.25 -14.64 2.15
N VAL A 139 -26.48 -13.62 1.31
CA VAL A 139 -27.80 -12.96 1.17
C VAL A 139 -28.67 -13.63 0.13
N ILE A 140 -28.10 -14.00 -1.02
CA ILE A 140 -28.89 -14.56 -2.15
C ILE A 140 -29.12 -16.06 -1.99
N THR A 141 -28.10 -16.80 -1.57
CA THR A 141 -28.11 -18.25 -1.46
C THR A 141 -27.67 -18.72 -0.06
N PRO A 142 -28.43 -18.39 1.01
CA PRO A 142 -28.02 -18.65 2.39
C PRO A 142 -27.80 -20.14 2.70
N VAL A 143 -28.62 -21.02 2.15
CA VAL A 143 -28.49 -22.48 2.36
C VAL A 143 -27.22 -23.01 1.68
N TRP A 144 -26.94 -22.58 0.45
CA TRP A 144 -25.71 -22.94 -0.25
C TRP A 144 -24.49 -22.41 0.51
N ALA A 145 -24.54 -21.16 0.96
CA ALA A 145 -23.46 -20.54 1.72
C ALA A 145 -23.17 -21.28 3.03
N GLN A 146 -24.22 -21.75 3.77
CA GLN A 146 -24.00 -22.55 4.98
C GLN A 146 -23.27 -23.86 4.71
N ASN A 147 -23.54 -24.51 3.59
CA ASN A 147 -22.94 -25.82 3.25
C ASN A 147 -21.54 -25.72 2.64
N HIS A 148 -21.25 -24.66 1.88
CA HIS A 148 -20.00 -24.54 1.10
C HIS A 148 -19.01 -23.52 1.67
N ARG A 149 -19.44 -22.59 2.52
CA ARG A 149 -18.60 -21.58 3.13
C ARG A 149 -17.73 -22.17 4.24
N ASN A 150 -16.54 -22.63 3.87
CA ASN A 150 -15.61 -23.27 4.79
C ASN A 150 -14.25 -22.56 4.83
N LEU A 151 -13.42 -22.88 5.82
CA LEU A 151 -12.12 -22.26 6.04
C LEU A 151 -11.11 -22.63 4.94
N PHE A 152 -11.22 -23.82 4.36
CA PHE A 152 -10.33 -24.27 3.31
C PHE A 152 -10.51 -23.42 2.05
N LEU A 153 -11.74 -23.24 1.61
CA LEU A 153 -12.06 -22.41 0.44
C LEU A 153 -11.63 -20.95 0.64
N ALA A 154 -11.86 -20.39 1.83
CA ALA A 154 -11.42 -19.03 2.14
C ALA A 154 -9.89 -18.89 2.06
N ARG A 155 -9.13 -19.85 2.59
CA ARG A 155 -7.64 -19.84 2.49
C ARG A 155 -7.17 -19.99 1.05
N LEU A 156 -7.76 -20.93 0.31
CA LEU A 156 -7.45 -21.13 -1.10
C LEU A 156 -7.70 -19.86 -1.92
N SER A 157 -8.83 -19.20 -1.69
CA SER A 157 -9.14 -17.92 -2.35
C SER A 157 -8.12 -16.81 -2.01
N CYS A 158 -7.63 -16.76 -0.77
CA CYS A 158 -6.53 -15.84 -0.41
C CYS A 158 -5.25 -16.18 -1.17
N VAL A 159 -4.87 -17.46 -1.26
CA VAL A 159 -3.68 -17.88 -2.02
C VAL A 159 -3.81 -17.48 -3.49
N VAL A 160 -4.96 -17.70 -4.10
CA VAL A 160 -5.23 -17.29 -5.49
C VAL A 160 -5.11 -15.77 -5.63
N ALA A 161 -5.68 -15.00 -4.70
CA ALA A 161 -5.56 -13.53 -4.70
C ALA A 161 -4.09 -13.06 -4.64
N TRP A 162 -3.26 -13.69 -3.80
CA TRP A 162 -1.83 -13.38 -3.72
C TRP A 162 -1.06 -13.75 -4.99
N VAL A 163 -1.34 -14.93 -5.57
CA VAL A 163 -0.72 -15.35 -6.83
C VAL A 163 -1.07 -14.38 -7.95
N LEU A 164 -2.34 -13.99 -8.08
CA LEU A 164 -2.76 -12.99 -9.07
C LEU A 164 -2.12 -11.63 -8.82
N ALA A 165 -2.03 -11.18 -7.57
CA ALA A 165 -1.35 -9.94 -7.21
C ALA A 165 0.14 -9.95 -7.61
N LEU A 166 0.84 -11.05 -7.37
CA LEU A 166 2.24 -11.22 -7.76
C LEU A 166 2.39 -11.23 -9.29
N VAL A 167 1.56 -12.00 -10.01
CA VAL A 167 1.61 -12.08 -11.47
C VAL A 167 1.38 -10.71 -12.12
N LEU A 168 0.39 -9.95 -11.66
CA LEU A 168 0.08 -8.61 -12.20
C LEU A 168 1.13 -7.55 -11.81
N SER A 169 1.85 -7.76 -10.71
CA SER A 169 2.93 -6.84 -10.28
C SER A 169 4.29 -7.18 -10.89
N LEU A 170 4.47 -8.41 -11.39
CA LEU A 170 5.75 -8.91 -11.91
C LEU A 170 6.33 -8.06 -13.06
N PRO A 171 5.56 -7.67 -14.11
CA PRO A 171 6.09 -6.84 -15.18
C PRO A 171 6.62 -5.49 -14.66
N PHE A 172 5.91 -4.87 -13.72
CA PHE A 172 6.34 -3.62 -13.09
C PHE A 172 7.64 -3.78 -12.30
N MET A 173 7.80 -4.93 -11.62
CA MET A 173 9.02 -5.25 -10.88
C MET A 173 10.22 -5.49 -11.83
N ILE A 174 10.00 -6.12 -12.98
CA ILE A 174 11.06 -6.43 -13.95
C ILE A 174 11.60 -5.15 -14.59
N LEU A 175 10.73 -4.20 -14.93
CA LEU A 175 11.09 -2.96 -15.62
C LEU A 175 11.78 -1.92 -14.72
N ARG A 176 11.87 -2.14 -13.40
CA ARG A 176 12.59 -1.23 -12.52
C ARG A 176 14.10 -1.49 -12.53
N HIS A 177 14.85 -0.40 -12.63
CA HIS A 177 16.31 -0.39 -12.67
C HIS A 177 16.89 0.75 -11.85
N THR A 178 18.15 0.57 -11.44
CA THR A 178 18.93 1.66 -10.86
C THR A 178 19.67 2.37 -11.98
N PHE A 179 19.59 3.70 -11.99
CA PHE A 179 20.29 4.59 -12.89
C PHE A 179 21.24 5.46 -12.06
N ILE A 180 22.46 5.68 -12.57
CA ILE A 180 23.47 6.56 -11.94
C ILE A 180 23.49 7.85 -12.77
N ASP A 181 23.14 8.96 -12.13
CA ASP A 181 23.32 10.28 -12.70
C ASP A 181 24.80 10.68 -12.55
N GLU A 182 25.50 10.78 -13.66
CA GLU A 182 26.92 11.10 -13.70
C GLU A 182 27.22 12.54 -13.24
N HIS A 183 26.27 13.48 -13.37
CA HIS A 183 26.46 14.87 -12.96
C HIS A 183 26.39 15.04 -11.44
N SER A 184 25.42 14.41 -10.80
CA SER A 184 25.24 14.49 -9.35
C SER A 184 25.94 13.35 -8.59
N ASN A 185 26.44 12.33 -9.29
CA ASN A 185 26.95 11.07 -8.72
C ASN A 185 25.96 10.41 -7.77
N THR A 186 24.66 10.55 -8.06
CA THR A 186 23.55 9.95 -7.30
C THR A 186 22.99 8.78 -8.06
N THR A 187 22.59 7.73 -7.32
CA THR A 187 21.87 6.58 -7.88
C THR A 187 20.39 6.78 -7.68
N HIS A 188 19.60 6.60 -8.72
CA HIS A 188 18.14 6.68 -8.66
C HIS A 188 17.50 5.33 -8.97
N CYS A 189 16.34 5.04 -8.35
CA CYS A 189 15.54 3.87 -8.66
C CYS A 189 14.37 4.29 -9.54
N THR A 190 14.42 3.99 -10.83
CA THR A 190 13.44 4.42 -11.81
C THR A 190 12.79 3.25 -12.54
N LEU A 191 11.65 3.51 -13.18
CA LEU A 191 11.09 2.61 -14.16
C LEU A 191 11.86 2.82 -15.47
N LEU A 192 12.38 1.75 -16.08
CA LEU A 192 13.13 1.84 -17.33
C LEU A 192 12.17 2.23 -18.47
N ALA A 193 12.20 3.47 -18.84
CA ALA A 193 11.44 4.02 -19.97
C ALA A 193 12.40 4.36 -21.11
N ASN A 194 12.87 3.34 -21.87
CA ASN A 194 13.51 3.55 -23.16
C ASN A 194 12.42 3.78 -24.21
N GLU A 195 12.76 4.36 -25.37
CA GLU A 195 11.80 4.57 -26.46
C GLU A 195 11.02 3.27 -26.83
N GLU A 196 11.70 2.13 -26.80
CA GLU A 196 11.09 0.81 -27.06
C GLU A 196 10.09 0.38 -25.97
N ASN A 197 10.27 0.81 -24.71
CA ASN A 197 9.47 0.38 -23.56
C ASN A 197 8.44 1.42 -23.10
N LEU A 198 8.42 2.60 -23.68
CA LEU A 198 7.52 3.70 -23.29
C LEU A 198 6.05 3.28 -23.40
N SER A 199 5.70 2.68 -24.53
CA SER A 199 4.35 2.15 -24.76
C SER A 199 4.00 1.02 -23.78
N THR A 200 4.98 0.19 -23.42
CA THR A 200 4.79 -0.88 -22.44
C THR A 200 4.52 -0.33 -21.04
N CYS A 201 5.24 0.70 -20.62
CA CYS A 201 5.04 1.34 -19.30
C CYS A 201 3.64 1.97 -19.21
N GLY A 202 3.20 2.69 -20.25
CA GLY A 202 1.84 3.22 -20.33
C GLY A 202 0.77 2.11 -20.31
N LEU A 203 0.96 1.03 -21.07
CA LEU A 203 0.05 -0.12 -21.05
C LEU A 203 -0.03 -0.76 -19.65
N LEU A 204 1.09 -0.89 -18.92
CA LEU A 204 1.10 -1.40 -17.55
C LEU A 204 0.31 -0.49 -16.59
N SER A 205 0.35 0.83 -16.79
CA SER A 205 -0.48 1.78 -16.04
C SER A 205 -1.97 1.56 -16.29
N ILE A 206 -2.38 1.34 -17.55
CA ILE A 206 -3.75 0.98 -17.88
C ILE A 206 -4.15 -0.35 -17.25
N ILE A 207 -3.31 -1.40 -17.36
CA ILE A 207 -3.58 -2.71 -16.77
C ILE A 207 -3.76 -2.57 -15.25
N ARG A 208 -2.91 -1.81 -14.59
CA ARG A 208 -2.99 -1.54 -13.16
C ARG A 208 -4.29 -0.82 -12.78
N PHE A 209 -4.68 0.20 -13.54
CA PHE A 209 -5.94 0.91 -13.33
C PHE A 209 -7.15 0.00 -13.56
N VAL A 210 -7.17 -0.77 -14.65
CA VAL A 210 -8.31 -1.64 -15.00
C VAL A 210 -8.48 -2.76 -13.98
N PHE A 211 -7.43 -3.51 -13.67
CA PHE A 211 -7.50 -4.67 -12.78
C PHE A 211 -7.36 -4.33 -11.29
N GLY A 212 -6.68 -3.23 -10.95
CA GLY A 212 -6.51 -2.78 -9.56
C GLY A 212 -7.60 -1.83 -9.06
N PHE A 213 -8.36 -1.20 -9.96
CA PHE A 213 -9.34 -0.20 -9.59
C PHE A 213 -10.69 -0.38 -10.29
N LEU A 214 -10.77 -0.32 -11.61
CA LEU A 214 -12.04 -0.21 -12.34
C LEU A 214 -12.90 -1.48 -12.26
N ILE A 215 -12.35 -2.64 -12.64
CA ILE A 215 -13.07 -3.93 -12.56
C ILE A 215 -13.47 -4.26 -11.11
N PRO A 216 -12.57 -4.16 -10.10
CA PRO A 216 -12.94 -4.31 -8.71
C PRO A 216 -14.07 -3.38 -8.26
N LEU A 217 -14.01 -2.09 -8.63
CA LEU A 217 -15.04 -1.12 -8.28
C LEU A 217 -16.41 -1.53 -8.83
N ILE A 218 -16.47 -1.93 -10.11
CA ILE A 218 -17.73 -2.40 -10.75
C ILE A 218 -18.24 -3.67 -10.07
N CYS A 219 -17.35 -4.63 -9.80
CA CYS A 219 -17.74 -5.89 -9.14
C CYS A 219 -18.29 -5.62 -7.73
N ILE A 220 -17.58 -4.84 -6.93
CA ILE A 220 -17.97 -4.52 -5.55
C ILE A 220 -19.30 -3.74 -5.52
N THR A 221 -19.42 -2.69 -6.35
CA THR A 221 -20.65 -1.88 -6.41
C THR A 221 -21.85 -2.71 -6.87
N SER A 222 -21.66 -3.61 -7.82
CA SER A 222 -22.69 -4.57 -8.25
C SER A 222 -23.12 -5.50 -7.10
N CYS A 223 -22.15 -6.06 -6.36
CA CYS A 223 -22.42 -6.90 -5.19
C CYS A 223 -23.25 -6.16 -4.14
N TYR A 224 -22.88 -4.93 -3.80
CA TYR A 224 -23.63 -4.14 -2.82
C TYR A 224 -24.97 -3.66 -3.34
N GLY A 225 -25.12 -3.39 -4.63
CA GLY A 225 -26.39 -3.11 -5.29
C GLY A 225 -27.38 -4.28 -5.18
N ILE A 226 -26.93 -5.50 -5.44
CA ILE A 226 -27.71 -6.73 -5.30
C ILE A 226 -28.14 -6.93 -3.84
N ILE A 227 -27.23 -6.76 -2.87
CA ILE A 227 -27.54 -6.86 -1.44
C ILE A 227 -28.60 -5.82 -1.05
N ALA A 228 -28.46 -4.57 -1.50
CA ALA A 228 -29.40 -3.49 -1.19
C ALA A 228 -30.81 -3.78 -1.74
N GLN A 229 -30.91 -4.27 -2.97
CA GLN A 229 -32.19 -4.66 -3.57
C GLN A 229 -32.87 -5.79 -2.81
N LYS A 230 -32.10 -6.81 -2.36
CA LYS A 230 -32.67 -7.99 -1.69
C LYS A 230 -33.10 -7.72 -0.26
N LEU A 231 -32.34 -6.91 0.50
CA LEU A 231 -32.57 -6.67 1.93
C LEU A 231 -33.50 -5.48 2.21
N GLY A 232 -33.72 -4.59 1.24
CA GLY A 232 -34.38 -3.31 1.45
C GLY A 232 -33.57 -2.34 2.32
N SER A 233 -33.97 -1.07 2.32
CA SER A 233 -33.18 0.01 2.95
C SER A 233 -33.08 -0.06 4.49
N SER A 234 -34.03 -0.72 5.17
CA SER A 234 -34.03 -0.80 6.64
C SER A 234 -33.03 -1.82 7.20
N HIS A 235 -32.85 -2.96 6.54
CA HIS A 235 -31.87 -3.99 6.94
C HIS A 235 -30.44 -3.61 6.57
N PHE A 236 -30.28 -2.84 5.50
CA PHE A 236 -28.98 -2.32 5.04
C PHE A 236 -28.30 -1.43 6.11
N ARG A 237 -29.10 -0.70 6.91
CA ARG A 237 -28.62 0.16 8.01
C ARG A 237 -28.25 -0.59 9.30
N SER A 238 -28.71 -1.82 9.49
CA SER A 238 -28.66 -2.51 10.80
C SER A 238 -27.37 -3.32 11.03
N GLY A 239 -26.68 -3.77 9.98
CA GLY A 239 -25.51 -4.64 10.11
C GLY A 239 -24.20 -3.90 10.39
N ARG A 240 -23.69 -3.94 11.63
CA ARG A 240 -22.42 -3.30 11.97
C ARG A 240 -21.23 -3.82 11.15
N ALA A 241 -21.14 -5.15 10.97
CA ALA A 241 -20.09 -5.76 10.14
C ALA A 241 -20.14 -5.28 8.69
N PHE A 242 -21.35 -5.07 8.16
CA PHE A 242 -21.56 -4.52 6.84
C PHE A 242 -21.03 -3.09 6.70
N ARG A 243 -21.29 -2.22 7.70
CA ARG A 243 -20.78 -0.83 7.70
C ARG A 243 -19.26 -0.77 7.77
N ILE A 244 -18.62 -1.67 8.53
CA ILE A 244 -17.15 -1.75 8.60
C ILE A 244 -16.60 -2.08 7.22
N MET A 245 -17.13 -3.10 6.57
CA MET A 245 -16.66 -3.52 5.25
C MET A 245 -16.88 -2.44 4.20
N LEU A 246 -18.03 -1.78 4.21
CA LEU A 246 -18.30 -0.65 3.32
C LEU A 246 -17.30 0.51 3.56
N ALA A 247 -17.02 0.83 4.82
CA ALA A 247 -16.04 1.86 5.16
C ALA A 247 -14.62 1.52 4.68
N VAL A 248 -14.20 0.24 4.82
CA VAL A 248 -12.90 -0.24 4.31
C VAL A 248 -12.84 -0.12 2.79
N ILE A 249 -13.91 -0.51 2.09
CA ILE A 249 -13.99 -0.42 0.63
C ILE A 249 -13.93 1.03 0.16
N VAL A 250 -14.73 1.91 0.75
CA VAL A 250 -14.74 3.34 0.40
C VAL A 250 -13.36 3.96 0.67
N ALA A 251 -12.75 3.65 1.83
CA ALA A 251 -11.42 4.12 2.16
C ALA A 251 -10.37 3.65 1.14
N PHE A 252 -10.43 2.38 0.71
CA PHE A 252 -9.54 1.85 -0.33
C PHE A 252 -9.63 2.67 -1.61
N PHE A 253 -10.82 2.83 -2.18
CA PHE A 253 -10.98 3.53 -3.46
C PHE A 253 -10.63 5.02 -3.35
N LEU A 254 -10.94 5.68 -2.24
CA LEU A 254 -10.56 7.09 -2.04
C LEU A 254 -9.04 7.26 -1.90
N CYS A 255 -8.34 6.34 -1.25
CA CYS A 255 -6.89 6.41 -1.09
C CYS A 255 -6.15 6.09 -2.40
N TRP A 256 -6.65 5.16 -3.22
CA TRP A 256 -5.98 4.73 -4.44
C TRP A 256 -6.36 5.55 -5.68
N LEU A 257 -7.49 6.26 -5.69
CA LEU A 257 -7.93 7.07 -6.82
C LEU A 257 -6.89 8.10 -7.25
N PRO A 258 -6.31 8.94 -6.35
CA PRO A 258 -5.32 9.92 -6.75
C PRO A 258 -4.09 9.29 -7.40
N TYR A 259 -3.60 8.17 -6.85
CA TYR A 259 -2.47 7.43 -7.42
C TYR A 259 -2.73 6.99 -8.86
N HIS A 260 -3.89 6.40 -9.15
CA HIS A 260 -4.23 5.98 -10.51
C HIS A 260 -4.43 7.15 -11.46
N MET A 261 -5.02 8.25 -10.99
CA MET A 261 -5.23 9.44 -11.83
C MET A 261 -3.89 10.09 -12.20
N VAL A 262 -3.01 10.29 -11.21
CA VAL A 262 -1.68 10.85 -11.43
C VAL A 262 -0.86 9.96 -12.37
N ASP A 263 -0.85 8.67 -12.14
CA ASP A 263 -0.12 7.70 -12.97
C ASP A 263 -0.60 7.71 -14.44
N LEU A 264 -1.91 7.77 -14.69
CA LEU A 264 -2.44 7.87 -16.05
C LEU A 264 -2.11 9.23 -16.69
N ILE A 265 -2.12 10.32 -15.93
CA ILE A 265 -1.75 11.65 -16.45
C ILE A 265 -0.27 11.70 -16.82
N ILE A 266 0.61 11.06 -16.04
CA ILE A 266 2.05 10.99 -16.35
C ILE A 266 2.28 10.30 -17.70
N TRP A 267 1.49 9.27 -18.04
CA TRP A 267 1.71 8.51 -19.28
C TRP A 267 0.92 9.01 -20.50
N TYR A 268 -0.20 9.72 -20.29
CA TYR A 268 -1.15 10.06 -21.36
C TYR A 268 -1.59 11.52 -21.33
N GLY A 269 -1.15 12.31 -20.34
CA GLY A 269 -1.47 13.74 -20.24
C GLY A 269 -0.70 14.60 -21.25
N ASP A 270 -1.14 15.83 -21.41
CA ASP A 270 -0.41 16.88 -22.11
C ASP A 270 0.73 17.44 -21.23
N ASP A 271 1.66 18.20 -21.80
CA ASP A 271 2.85 18.72 -21.10
C ASP A 271 2.51 19.50 -19.83
N SER A 272 1.44 20.29 -19.83
CA SER A 272 1.01 21.06 -18.65
C SER A 272 0.49 20.15 -17.52
N SER A 273 -0.32 19.15 -17.88
CA SER A 273 -0.86 18.16 -16.94
C SER A 273 0.22 17.23 -16.41
N TYR A 274 1.20 16.85 -17.22
CA TYR A 274 2.35 16.04 -16.85
C TYR A 274 3.15 16.68 -15.71
N LEU A 275 3.50 17.96 -15.83
CA LEU A 275 4.24 18.69 -14.80
C LEU A 275 3.47 18.77 -13.48
N THR A 276 2.16 19.02 -13.56
CA THR A 276 1.28 19.04 -12.41
C THR A 276 1.21 17.65 -11.75
N ALA A 277 1.10 16.59 -12.55
CA ALA A 277 1.08 15.22 -12.08
C ALA A 277 2.38 14.85 -11.34
N LEU A 278 3.55 15.19 -11.91
CA LEU A 278 4.85 14.99 -11.25
C LEU A 278 4.97 15.74 -9.91
N ALA A 279 4.38 16.94 -9.82
CA ALA A 279 4.41 17.71 -8.58
C ALA A 279 3.60 17.08 -7.47
N VAL A 280 2.45 16.45 -7.79
CA VAL A 280 1.53 15.85 -6.82
C VAL A 280 1.72 14.34 -6.63
N ASP A 281 2.57 13.69 -7.45
CA ASP A 281 2.84 12.25 -7.37
C ASP A 281 3.28 11.78 -5.97
N PRO A 282 4.20 12.45 -5.26
CA PRO A 282 4.58 12.06 -3.91
C PRO A 282 3.40 12.07 -2.93
N LEU A 283 2.47 13.00 -3.09
CA LEU A 283 1.26 13.08 -2.27
C LEU A 283 0.29 11.93 -2.62
N ALA A 284 0.12 11.63 -3.91
CA ALA A 284 -0.74 10.54 -4.37
C ALA A 284 -0.26 9.18 -3.84
N ILE A 285 1.05 8.93 -3.89
CA ILE A 285 1.67 7.73 -3.30
C ILE A 285 1.49 7.72 -1.76
N SER A 286 1.65 8.86 -1.10
CA SER A 286 1.43 8.96 0.35
C SER A 286 0.01 8.58 0.75
N LEU A 287 -1.01 9.01 -0.03
CA LEU A 287 -2.40 8.63 0.19
C LEU A 287 -2.63 7.13 -0.01
N ALA A 288 -1.97 6.51 -1.00
CA ALA A 288 -2.01 5.06 -1.18
C ALA A 288 -1.46 4.32 0.05
N TYR A 289 -0.37 4.79 0.66
CA TYR A 289 0.16 4.23 1.90
C TYR A 289 -0.78 4.41 3.11
N ILE A 290 -1.52 5.53 3.21
CA ILE A 290 -2.51 5.76 4.28
C ILE A 290 -3.54 4.63 4.32
N ASN A 291 -3.93 4.07 3.17
CA ASN A 291 -4.85 2.93 3.11
C ASN A 291 -4.42 1.81 4.06
N SER A 292 -3.12 1.51 4.14
CA SER A 292 -2.61 0.42 4.97
C SER A 292 -2.70 0.65 6.48
N CYS A 293 -2.90 1.88 6.95
CA CYS A 293 -3.13 2.16 8.38
C CYS A 293 -4.60 2.35 8.73
N LEU A 294 -5.50 2.57 7.75
CA LEU A 294 -6.93 2.79 8.01
C LEU A 294 -7.65 1.52 8.47
N ASN A 295 -7.29 0.35 7.93
CA ASN A 295 -7.94 -0.91 8.24
C ASN A 295 -7.97 -1.25 9.74
N PRO A 296 -6.84 -1.24 10.49
CA PRO A 296 -6.84 -1.42 11.93
C PRO A 296 -7.71 -0.41 12.69
N ILE A 297 -7.66 0.85 12.26
CA ILE A 297 -8.44 1.93 12.85
C ILE A 297 -9.93 1.65 12.72
N LEU A 298 -10.39 1.31 11.51
CA LEU A 298 -11.79 1.00 11.24
C LEU A 298 -12.27 -0.22 12.04
N TYR A 299 -11.43 -1.27 12.19
CA TYR A 299 -11.79 -2.44 12.98
C TYR A 299 -11.95 -2.12 14.47
N VAL A 300 -11.10 -1.25 15.04
CA VAL A 300 -11.18 -0.82 16.44
C VAL A 300 -12.40 0.06 16.69
N PHE A 301 -12.67 1.02 15.82
CA PHE A 301 -13.78 1.95 16.03
C PHE A 301 -15.14 1.34 15.77
N MET A 302 -15.26 0.45 14.79
CA MET A 302 -16.55 -0.09 14.35
C MET A 302 -16.81 -1.52 14.82
N GLY A 303 -15.80 -2.31 15.20
CA GLY A 303 -15.90 -3.71 15.64
C GLY A 303 -16.00 -3.85 17.15
N GLN A 304 -17.21 -4.08 17.74
CA GLN A 304 -17.35 -4.20 19.21
C GLN A 304 -16.60 -5.40 19.76
N ASP A 305 -16.66 -6.55 19.10
CA ASP A 305 -15.97 -7.77 19.55
C ASP A 305 -14.46 -7.58 19.47
N PHE A 306 -14.00 -6.93 18.41
CA PHE A 306 -12.58 -6.58 18.24
C PHE A 306 -12.15 -5.56 19.32
N LYS A 307 -12.90 -4.48 19.51
CA LYS A 307 -12.66 -3.46 20.53
C LYS A 307 -12.61 -4.05 21.94
N LYS A 308 -13.53 -4.98 22.29
CA LYS A 308 -13.55 -5.66 23.59
C LYS A 308 -12.27 -6.49 23.80
N ARG A 309 -11.82 -7.22 22.77
CA ARG A 309 -10.60 -8.03 22.82
C ARG A 309 -9.33 -7.19 22.88
N VAL A 310 -9.30 -6.08 22.11
CA VAL A 310 -8.25 -5.05 22.17
C VAL A 310 -8.11 -4.55 23.62
N LYS A 311 -9.21 -4.08 24.22
CA LYS A 311 -9.21 -3.55 25.59
C LYS A 311 -8.71 -4.58 26.61
N LEU A 312 -9.14 -5.84 26.49
CA LEU A 312 -8.70 -6.94 27.36
C LEU A 312 -7.21 -7.28 27.16
N SER A 313 -6.72 -7.25 25.92
CA SER A 313 -5.30 -7.53 25.64
C SER A 313 -4.40 -6.41 26.14
N LEU A 314 -4.75 -5.15 25.89
CA LEU A 314 -4.02 -3.99 26.40
C LEU A 314 -3.99 -4.00 27.94
N ARG A 315 -5.13 -4.21 28.59
CA ARG A 315 -5.21 -4.30 30.05
C ARG A 315 -4.25 -5.36 30.62
N ARG A 316 -4.17 -6.54 30.02
CA ARG A 316 -3.23 -7.60 30.43
C ARG A 316 -1.77 -7.20 30.22
N VAL A 317 -1.44 -6.49 29.14
CA VAL A 317 -0.08 -6.00 28.89
C VAL A 317 0.29 -4.97 29.96
N PHE A 318 -0.60 -4.01 30.24
CA PHE A 318 -0.38 -3.03 31.30
C PHE A 318 -0.26 -3.69 32.68
N GLU A 319 -1.17 -4.59 33.05
CA GLU A 319 -1.13 -5.30 34.32
C GLU A 319 0.18 -6.08 34.50
N ARG A 320 0.73 -6.69 33.44
CA ARG A 320 2.03 -7.35 33.46
C ARG A 320 3.18 -6.37 33.63
N ALA A 321 3.22 -5.31 32.85
CA ALA A 321 4.27 -4.30 32.92
C ALA A 321 4.35 -3.69 34.33
N PHE A 322 3.22 -3.30 34.93
CA PHE A 322 3.18 -2.74 36.26
C PHE A 322 3.47 -3.79 37.38
N SER A 323 3.12 -5.06 37.15
CA SER A 323 3.47 -6.11 38.14
C SER A 323 4.96 -6.46 38.12
N GLU A 324 5.63 -6.39 36.97
CA GLU A 324 7.08 -6.59 36.83
C GLU A 324 7.87 -5.46 37.51
N GLU A 325 7.43 -4.18 37.32
CA GLU A 325 8.03 -3.03 38.00
C GLU A 325 7.89 -3.14 39.52
N GLY A 326 6.72 -3.53 40.04
CA GLY A 326 6.50 -3.77 41.47
C GLY A 326 7.41 -4.85 42.05
N THR A 327 7.67 -5.92 41.28
CA THR A 327 8.54 -7.02 41.73
C THR A 327 10.02 -6.62 41.67
N GLN A 328 10.46 -5.83 40.71
CA GLN A 328 11.84 -5.31 40.64
C GLN A 328 12.10 -4.31 41.78
N MET A 329 11.15 -3.42 42.05
CA MET A 329 11.27 -2.44 43.14
C MET A 329 11.33 -3.11 44.53
N SER A 330 10.53 -4.16 44.75
CA SER A 330 10.57 -4.97 46.00
C SER A 330 11.91 -5.69 46.15
N ARG A 331 12.49 -6.24 45.07
CA ARG A 331 13.81 -6.89 45.11
C ARG A 331 14.95 -5.90 45.36
N SER A 332 14.91 -4.70 44.78
CA SER A 332 15.93 -3.67 45.00
C SER A 332 15.90 -3.14 46.45
N THR A 333 14.72 -2.97 47.06
CA THR A 333 14.56 -2.53 48.44
C THR A 333 15.05 -3.59 49.44
N GLN A 334 14.78 -4.86 49.13
CA GLN A 334 15.21 -5.99 49.98
C GLN A 334 16.75 -6.20 49.95
N SER A 335 17.36 -5.97 48.77
CA SER A 335 18.81 -6.04 48.60
C SER A 335 19.53 -4.86 49.31
N GLN A 336 18.96 -3.67 49.32
CA GLN A 336 19.48 -2.51 50.04
C GLN A 336 19.36 -2.68 51.58
N GLN A 337 18.27 -3.25 52.07
CA GLN A 337 18.14 -3.58 53.51
C GLN A 337 19.12 -4.63 53.95
N MET A 338 19.42 -5.65 53.15
CA MET A 338 20.40 -6.68 53.47
C MET A 338 21.83 -6.13 53.50
N HIS A 339 22.17 -5.18 52.62
CA HIS A 339 23.47 -4.48 52.59
C HIS A 339 23.67 -3.49 53.76
N SER A 340 22.59 -3.00 54.38
CA SER A 340 22.66 -2.12 55.56
C SER A 340 22.72 -2.84 56.89
N MET A 341 22.57 -4.17 56.91
CA MET A 341 22.66 -5.02 58.09
C MET A 341 23.99 -5.79 58.21
N LEU A 342 24.86 -5.68 57.23
CA LEU A 342 26.24 -6.16 57.22
C LEU A 342 27.22 -5.00 57.45
#